data_cf1538115dd381913fd035338a863a5b
#
_entry.id   cf1538115dd381913fd035338a863a5b
#
_cell.length_a   1.000
_cell.length_b   1.000
_cell.length_c   1.000
_cell.angle_alpha   90.00
_cell.angle_beta   90.00
_cell.angle_gamma   90.00
#
_symmetry.space_group_name_H-M   'P 1'
#
loop_
_entity.id
_entity.type
_entity.pdbx_description
1 polymer ?
#
loop_
_entity_poly.entity_id
_entity_poly.type
_entity_poly.pdbx_seq_one_letter_code
_entity_poly.pdbx_strand_id
1 'polypeptide(L)'
;MRGERILYYGKKVLIFIISVWVLSLVTFYVSRLAPGDPLVSYYGERVEKMSPEEREWAEEKLGLNDKISVQYARWIRQAFHGNFGISYKYKMDVLEVLKSRIGNTLVLGGIGFLIIFFGSLLLGIVCAWKEGGWTDRMICKVGTVISCVPEFWLALVLILVFSVSLRWLPSSGAYAVGQENNLSDRIVHMILPLAVIVTEHLWYYGYMVRNKMLDEVRADYVLLAKAKGMKKSRIMITHCLRNIMPSYLSIMAISVAHIMGGTYVVETVFSYPGIGTLAYESARYKDYNLLMVVSLLSGIIVIVCNMAAQILNERIDPHIRISRQPDIQEVREHE
;
A
#
# COMPACT_ATOMS: atom_id res chain seq x y z
N MET A 1 9.03 -30.96 -15.66
CA MET A 1 8.54 -30.54 -14.33
C MET A 1 9.49 -29.66 -13.52
N ARG A 2 10.77 -30.04 -13.25
CA ARG A 2 11.70 -29.19 -12.47
C ARG A 2 12.23 -28.00 -13.27
N GLY A 3 12.55 -28.19 -14.56
CA GLY A 3 13.00 -27.13 -15.46
C GLY A 3 11.93 -26.05 -15.73
N GLU A 4 10.69 -26.45 -15.94
CA GLU A 4 9.57 -25.53 -16.18
C GLU A 4 9.28 -24.65 -14.97
N ARG A 5 9.42 -25.19 -13.75
CA ARG A 5 9.30 -24.39 -12.51
C ARG A 5 10.41 -23.36 -12.41
N ILE A 6 11.64 -23.71 -12.75
CA ILE A 6 12.78 -22.77 -12.72
C ILE A 6 12.54 -21.65 -13.73
N LEU A 7 12.13 -21.99 -14.95
CA LEU A 7 11.82 -20.99 -15.98
C LEU A 7 10.68 -20.07 -15.57
N TYR A 8 9.63 -20.63 -14.97
CA TYR A 8 8.48 -19.87 -14.48
C TYR A 8 8.86 -18.85 -13.38
N TYR A 9 9.58 -19.28 -12.34
CA TYR A 9 10.04 -18.36 -11.29
C TYR A 9 11.08 -17.38 -11.83
N GLY A 10 11.95 -17.80 -12.75
CA GLY A 10 12.89 -16.93 -13.45
C GLY A 10 12.18 -15.79 -14.20
N LYS A 11 11.09 -16.09 -14.91
CA LYS A 11 10.25 -15.09 -15.58
C LYS A 11 9.63 -14.09 -14.58
N LYS A 12 9.14 -14.56 -13.43
CA LYS A 12 8.60 -13.67 -12.39
C LYS A 12 9.67 -12.73 -11.80
N VAL A 13 10.85 -13.26 -11.52
CA VAL A 13 11.98 -12.47 -11.04
C VAL A 13 12.40 -11.43 -12.09
N LEU A 14 12.46 -11.82 -13.36
CA LEU A 14 12.77 -10.88 -14.45
C LEU A 14 11.73 -9.75 -14.54
N ILE A 15 10.44 -10.10 -14.49
CA ILE A 15 9.36 -9.10 -14.49
C ILE A 15 9.51 -8.15 -13.28
N PHE A 16 9.82 -8.68 -12.10
CA PHE A 16 10.07 -7.88 -10.91
C PHE A 16 11.22 -6.88 -11.14
N ILE A 17 12.36 -7.35 -11.62
CA ILE A 17 13.54 -6.53 -11.88
C ILE A 17 13.22 -5.42 -12.90
N ILE A 18 12.55 -5.78 -14.00
CA ILE A 18 12.15 -4.81 -15.03
C ILE A 18 11.17 -3.79 -14.45
N SER A 19 10.19 -4.23 -13.66
CA SER A 19 9.21 -3.31 -13.04
C SER A 19 9.87 -2.32 -12.09
N VAL A 20 10.79 -2.77 -11.25
CA VAL A 20 11.55 -1.90 -10.33
C VAL A 20 12.46 -0.95 -11.12
N TRP A 21 13.10 -1.43 -12.18
CA TRP A 21 13.94 -0.58 -13.03
C TRP A 21 13.11 0.50 -13.74
N VAL A 22 11.99 0.14 -14.36
CA VAL A 22 11.08 1.10 -15.02
C VAL A 22 10.55 2.10 -14.00
N LEU A 23 10.13 1.65 -12.82
CA LEU A 23 9.66 2.52 -11.73
C LEU A 23 10.77 3.52 -11.33
N SER A 24 12.01 3.06 -11.16
CA SER A 24 13.12 3.93 -10.78
C SER A 24 13.40 4.99 -11.86
N LEU A 25 13.36 4.58 -13.12
CA LEU A 25 13.57 5.47 -14.26
C LEU A 25 12.45 6.54 -14.33
N VAL A 26 11.21 6.13 -14.28
CA VAL A 26 10.04 7.04 -14.32
C VAL A 26 10.08 8.02 -13.14
N THR A 27 10.26 7.51 -11.91
CA THR A 27 10.33 8.36 -10.72
C THR A 27 11.48 9.37 -10.81
N PHE A 28 12.65 8.94 -11.29
CA PHE A 28 13.80 9.82 -11.45
C PHE A 28 13.51 10.95 -12.43
N TYR A 29 13.04 10.62 -13.63
CA TYR A 29 12.77 11.64 -14.65
C TYR A 29 11.64 12.59 -14.22
N VAL A 30 10.53 12.06 -13.67
CA VAL A 30 9.42 12.88 -13.17
C VAL A 30 9.89 13.82 -12.05
N SER A 31 10.71 13.33 -11.11
CA SER A 31 11.21 14.17 -10.02
C SER A 31 12.10 15.31 -10.52
N ARG A 32 12.90 15.07 -11.56
CA ARG A 32 13.79 16.09 -12.15
C ARG A 32 13.06 17.09 -13.04
N LEU A 33 11.97 16.68 -13.67
CA LEU A 33 11.13 17.56 -14.49
C LEU A 33 10.12 18.37 -13.67
N ALA A 34 9.91 18.01 -12.41
CA ALA A 34 9.00 18.74 -11.52
C ALA A 34 9.48 20.19 -11.30
N PRO A 35 8.60 21.19 -11.40
CA PRO A 35 8.97 22.59 -11.23
C PRO A 35 9.51 22.88 -9.83
N GLY A 36 10.56 23.70 -9.73
CA GLY A 36 11.18 24.12 -8.46
C GLY A 36 12.70 23.96 -8.49
N ASP A 37 13.35 24.62 -7.54
CA ASP A 37 14.80 24.66 -7.41
C ASP A 37 15.27 23.75 -6.26
N PRO A 38 16.02 22.65 -6.55
CA PRO A 38 16.56 21.79 -5.51
C PRO A 38 17.59 22.47 -4.60
N LEU A 39 18.23 23.57 -5.06
CA LEU A 39 19.12 24.35 -4.21
C LEU A 39 18.39 24.98 -3.03
N VAL A 40 17.14 25.44 -3.24
CA VAL A 40 16.32 26.02 -2.18
C VAL A 40 16.06 24.98 -1.08
N SER A 41 15.86 23.71 -1.44
CA SER A 41 15.67 22.64 -0.44
C SER A 41 16.95 22.36 0.37
N TYR A 42 18.10 22.50 -0.25
CA TYR A 42 19.39 22.21 0.40
C TYR A 42 19.94 23.41 1.17
N TYR A 43 19.89 24.60 0.58
CA TYR A 43 20.51 25.81 1.14
C TYR A 43 19.49 26.79 1.77
N GLY A 44 18.16 26.56 1.58
CA GLY A 44 17.09 27.43 2.07
C GLY A 44 17.13 28.81 1.38
N GLU A 45 16.74 29.84 2.11
CA GLU A 45 16.70 31.23 1.63
C GLU A 45 18.06 31.81 1.24
N ARG A 46 19.17 31.11 1.59
CA ARG A 46 20.52 31.54 1.19
C ARG A 46 20.71 31.54 -0.34
N VAL A 47 19.95 30.72 -1.06
CA VAL A 47 20.02 30.63 -2.53
C VAL A 47 19.71 31.98 -3.16
N GLU A 48 18.80 32.76 -2.62
CA GLU A 48 18.46 34.11 -3.13
C GLU A 48 19.59 35.12 -2.96
N LYS A 49 20.52 34.85 -2.03
CA LYS A 49 21.68 35.72 -1.72
C LYS A 49 22.98 35.21 -2.30
N MET A 50 22.96 34.06 -3.00
CA MET A 50 24.18 33.50 -3.64
C MET A 50 24.58 34.31 -4.87
N SER A 51 25.89 34.52 -5.01
CA SER A 51 26.43 35.00 -6.26
C SER A 51 26.24 33.96 -7.39
N PRO A 52 26.29 34.37 -8.66
CA PRO A 52 26.22 33.41 -9.76
C PRO A 52 27.25 32.28 -9.66
N GLU A 53 28.47 32.61 -9.22
CA GLU A 53 29.57 31.65 -9.04
C GLU A 53 29.31 30.67 -7.89
N GLU A 54 28.79 31.17 -6.76
CA GLU A 54 28.39 30.32 -5.61
C GLU A 54 27.26 29.37 -6.00
N ARG A 55 26.32 29.84 -6.81
CA ARG A 55 25.22 29.04 -7.30
C ARG A 55 25.70 27.95 -8.24
N GLU A 56 26.56 28.26 -9.20
CA GLU A 56 27.13 27.29 -10.12
C GLU A 56 27.93 26.20 -9.37
N TRP A 57 28.74 26.61 -8.40
CA TRP A 57 29.49 25.69 -7.55
C TRP A 57 28.52 24.75 -6.73
N ALA A 58 27.44 25.32 -6.23
CA ALA A 58 26.44 24.54 -5.47
C ALA A 58 25.70 23.54 -6.36
N GLU A 59 25.35 23.93 -7.59
CA GLU A 59 24.75 23.05 -8.61
C GLU A 59 25.71 21.93 -9.02
N GLU A 60 26.96 22.24 -9.24
CA GLU A 60 28.02 21.27 -9.57
C GLU A 60 28.20 20.27 -8.42
N LYS A 61 28.29 20.78 -7.19
CA LYS A 61 28.41 19.93 -5.97
C LYS A 61 27.27 18.98 -5.80
N LEU A 62 26.05 19.36 -6.14
CA LEU A 62 24.87 18.50 -6.10
C LEU A 62 24.70 17.68 -7.38
N GLY A 63 25.55 17.89 -8.39
CA GLY A 63 25.53 17.21 -9.69
C GLY A 63 24.32 17.54 -10.53
N LEU A 64 23.76 18.75 -10.39
CA LEU A 64 22.55 19.18 -11.08
C LEU A 64 22.82 19.64 -12.52
N ASN A 65 24.04 20.04 -12.83
CA ASN A 65 24.46 20.55 -14.16
C ASN A 65 24.62 19.46 -15.22
N ASP A 66 24.69 18.19 -14.81
CA ASP A 66 24.82 17.09 -15.75
C ASP A 66 23.48 16.78 -16.45
N LYS A 67 23.57 16.17 -17.66
CA LYS A 67 22.37 15.63 -18.33
C LYS A 67 21.63 14.67 -17.39
N ILE A 68 20.31 14.69 -17.41
CA ILE A 68 19.45 13.85 -16.52
C ILE A 68 19.83 12.36 -16.62
N SER A 69 20.17 11.87 -17.83
CA SER A 69 20.62 10.50 -18.03
C SER A 69 21.93 10.16 -17.29
N VAL A 70 22.87 11.13 -17.23
CA VAL A 70 24.13 10.96 -16.50
C VAL A 70 23.88 10.98 -14.99
N GLN A 71 23.00 11.87 -14.52
CA GLN A 71 22.56 11.90 -13.12
C GLN A 71 21.92 10.57 -12.71
N TYR A 72 21.05 10.00 -13.56
CA TYR A 72 20.42 8.70 -13.30
C TYR A 72 21.44 7.56 -13.25
N ALA A 73 22.38 7.50 -14.22
CA ALA A 73 23.43 6.47 -14.24
C ALA A 73 24.31 6.54 -12.98
N ARG A 74 24.67 7.75 -12.54
CA ARG A 74 25.41 7.97 -11.30
C ARG A 74 24.60 7.53 -10.08
N TRP A 75 23.33 7.92 -10.00
CA TRP A 75 22.47 7.57 -8.90
C TRP A 75 22.28 6.05 -8.78
N ILE A 76 21.99 5.34 -9.88
CA ILE A 76 21.78 3.89 -9.86
C ILE A 76 23.06 3.14 -9.46
N ARG A 77 24.24 3.63 -9.94
CA ARG A 77 25.52 3.07 -9.54
C ARG A 77 25.77 3.22 -8.03
N GLN A 78 25.45 4.36 -7.45
CA GLN A 78 25.58 4.62 -6.02
C GLN A 78 24.57 3.78 -5.23
N ALA A 79 23.33 3.67 -5.70
CA ALA A 79 22.28 2.87 -5.08
C ALA A 79 22.66 1.39 -4.96
N PHE A 80 23.33 0.80 -5.97
CA PHE A 80 23.87 -0.55 -5.90
C PHE A 80 24.96 -0.74 -4.81
N HIS A 81 25.61 0.32 -4.38
CA HIS A 81 26.56 0.31 -3.26
C HIS A 81 25.91 0.72 -1.93
N GLY A 82 24.56 0.84 -1.88
CA GLY A 82 23.82 1.23 -0.69
C GLY A 82 23.87 2.72 -0.36
N ASN A 83 24.43 3.54 -1.25
CA ASN A 83 24.46 4.99 -1.08
C ASN A 83 23.33 5.63 -1.89
N PHE A 84 22.29 6.10 -1.20
CA PHE A 84 21.13 6.76 -1.79
C PHE A 84 21.22 8.29 -1.70
N GLY A 85 22.34 8.82 -1.23
CA GLY A 85 22.61 10.24 -1.08
C GLY A 85 22.09 10.83 0.24
N ILE A 86 22.24 12.14 0.36
CA ILE A 86 21.83 12.92 1.53
C ILE A 86 20.46 13.54 1.25
N SER A 87 19.56 13.45 2.23
CA SER A 87 18.29 14.19 2.20
C SER A 87 18.55 15.68 2.26
N TYR A 88 17.95 16.42 1.36
CA TYR A 88 18.12 17.89 1.32
C TYR A 88 17.44 18.57 2.50
N LYS A 89 16.30 18.06 2.93
CA LYS A 89 15.55 18.61 4.06
C LYS A 89 16.17 18.24 5.41
N TYR A 90 16.51 16.97 5.60
CA TYR A 90 16.95 16.46 6.91
C TYR A 90 18.46 16.59 7.12
N LYS A 91 19.26 16.84 6.06
CA LYS A 91 20.75 16.92 6.11
C LYS A 91 21.42 15.66 6.62
N MET A 92 20.75 14.52 6.48
CA MET A 92 21.16 13.20 6.95
C MET A 92 21.12 12.21 5.78
N ASP A 93 21.77 11.06 5.94
CA ASP A 93 21.67 9.97 4.96
C ASP A 93 20.21 9.55 4.77
N VAL A 94 19.79 9.34 3.52
CA VAL A 94 18.41 8.98 3.17
C VAL A 94 17.99 7.69 3.85
N LEU A 95 18.90 6.70 3.98
CA LEU A 95 18.58 5.45 4.65
C LEU A 95 18.34 5.61 6.15
N GLU A 96 19.06 6.51 6.80
CA GLU A 96 18.85 6.80 8.23
C GLU A 96 17.48 7.45 8.46
N VAL A 97 17.13 8.44 7.61
CA VAL A 97 15.80 9.06 7.65
C VAL A 97 14.70 8.00 7.44
N LEU A 98 14.89 7.13 6.45
CA LEU A 98 13.92 6.07 6.14
C LEU A 98 13.79 5.07 7.29
N LYS A 99 14.90 4.58 7.85
CA LYS A 99 14.91 3.63 8.98
C LYS A 99 14.18 4.15 10.19
N SER A 100 14.25 5.47 10.46
CA SER A 100 13.56 6.08 11.59
C SER A 100 12.03 6.10 11.45
N ARG A 101 11.49 5.94 10.23
CA ARG A 101 10.06 6.11 9.93
C ARG A 101 9.36 4.84 9.46
N ILE A 102 10.10 3.94 8.78
CA ILE A 102 9.53 2.74 8.14
C ILE A 102 8.79 1.84 9.14
N GLY A 103 9.32 1.67 10.36
CA GLY A 103 8.71 0.85 11.40
C GLY A 103 7.29 1.32 11.76
N ASN A 104 7.09 2.62 11.85
CA ASN A 104 5.78 3.19 12.20
C ASN A 104 4.73 2.91 11.11
N THR A 105 5.07 3.15 9.83
CA THR A 105 4.15 2.85 8.72
C THR A 105 3.86 1.36 8.58
N LEU A 106 4.89 0.51 8.74
CA LEU A 106 4.68 -0.94 8.66
C LEU A 106 3.79 -1.47 9.77
N VAL A 107 3.92 -0.94 10.99
CA VAL A 107 3.06 -1.34 12.10
C VAL A 107 1.65 -0.82 11.88
N LEU A 108 1.48 0.47 11.59
CA LEU A 108 0.17 1.08 11.37
C LEU A 108 -0.56 0.45 10.17
N GLY A 109 0.11 0.42 9.01
CA GLY A 109 -0.45 -0.14 7.78
C GLY A 109 -0.65 -1.66 7.86
N GLY A 110 0.27 -2.40 8.49
CA GLY A 110 0.17 -3.83 8.67
C GLY A 110 -0.99 -4.24 9.57
N ILE A 111 -1.16 -3.58 10.72
CA ILE A 111 -2.31 -3.83 11.61
C ILE A 111 -3.61 -3.42 10.91
N GLY A 112 -3.64 -2.25 10.25
CA GLY A 112 -4.78 -1.80 9.46
C GLY A 112 -5.16 -2.81 8.39
N PHE A 113 -4.17 -3.30 7.62
CA PHE A 113 -4.37 -4.34 6.59
C PHE A 113 -4.97 -5.62 7.19
N LEU A 114 -4.46 -6.11 8.31
CA LEU A 114 -4.98 -7.33 8.94
C LEU A 114 -6.42 -7.15 9.40
N ILE A 115 -6.75 -6.01 10.02
CA ILE A 115 -8.13 -5.72 10.47
C ILE A 115 -9.06 -5.63 9.25
N ILE A 116 -8.64 -4.95 8.18
CA ILE A 116 -9.42 -4.84 6.94
C ILE A 116 -9.57 -6.21 6.29
N PHE A 117 -8.49 -7.00 6.21
CA PHE A 117 -8.51 -8.33 5.63
C PHE A 117 -9.53 -9.25 6.33
N PHE A 118 -9.38 -9.46 7.61
CA PHE A 118 -10.30 -10.35 8.33
C PHE A 118 -11.70 -9.75 8.53
N GLY A 119 -11.76 -8.45 8.77
CA GLY A 119 -13.03 -7.74 8.97
C GLY A 119 -13.89 -7.72 7.71
N SER A 120 -13.33 -7.41 6.54
CA SER A 120 -14.08 -7.39 5.28
C SER A 120 -14.54 -8.79 4.87
N LEU A 121 -13.73 -9.81 5.12
CA LEU A 121 -14.11 -11.20 4.91
C LEU A 121 -15.31 -11.58 5.78
N LEU A 122 -15.24 -11.28 7.08
CA LEU A 122 -16.32 -11.53 8.02
C LEU A 122 -17.60 -10.79 7.65
N LEU A 123 -17.50 -9.48 7.36
CA LEU A 123 -18.65 -8.68 6.95
C LEU A 123 -19.30 -9.21 5.68
N GLY A 124 -18.51 -9.50 4.66
CA GLY A 124 -19.00 -10.03 3.39
C GLY A 124 -19.71 -11.38 3.55
N ILE A 125 -19.14 -12.29 4.35
CA ILE A 125 -19.77 -13.59 4.65
C ILE A 125 -21.09 -13.40 5.42
N VAL A 126 -21.13 -12.54 6.44
CA VAL A 126 -22.33 -12.27 7.24
C VAL A 126 -23.43 -11.67 6.36
N CYS A 127 -23.10 -10.71 5.50
CA CYS A 127 -24.03 -10.10 4.56
C CYS A 127 -24.59 -11.13 3.57
N ALA A 128 -23.73 -11.95 2.96
CA ALA A 128 -24.15 -12.98 2.03
C ALA A 128 -24.98 -14.09 2.72
N TRP A 129 -24.65 -14.42 3.97
CA TRP A 129 -25.45 -15.38 4.76
C TRP A 129 -26.88 -14.92 4.99
N LYS A 130 -27.05 -13.61 5.27
CA LYS A 130 -28.32 -12.97 5.59
C LYS A 130 -28.83 -12.12 4.42
N GLU A 131 -28.56 -12.54 3.18
CA GLU A 131 -28.93 -11.83 1.97
C GLU A 131 -30.38 -11.31 2.01
N GLY A 132 -30.57 -10.02 1.72
CA GLY A 132 -31.87 -9.35 1.72
C GLY A 132 -32.50 -9.14 3.11
N GLY A 133 -31.90 -9.67 4.17
CA GLY A 133 -32.34 -9.47 5.55
C GLY A 133 -32.01 -8.08 6.10
N TRP A 134 -32.53 -7.77 7.26
CA TRP A 134 -32.31 -6.47 7.91
C TRP A 134 -30.80 -6.21 8.17
N THR A 135 -30.06 -7.21 8.63
CA THR A 135 -28.60 -7.11 8.88
C THR A 135 -27.84 -6.75 7.61
N ASP A 136 -28.11 -7.43 6.51
CA ASP A 136 -27.47 -7.16 5.21
C ASP A 136 -27.77 -5.74 4.73
N ARG A 137 -29.05 -5.33 4.78
CA ARG A 137 -29.47 -4.00 4.38
C ARG A 137 -28.85 -2.89 5.25
N MET A 138 -28.76 -3.09 6.55
CA MET A 138 -28.17 -2.11 7.46
C MET A 138 -26.65 -1.97 7.25
N ILE A 139 -25.93 -3.09 7.16
CA ILE A 139 -24.50 -3.08 6.90
C ILE A 139 -24.20 -2.38 5.57
N CYS A 140 -24.93 -2.72 4.50
CA CYS A 140 -24.74 -2.09 3.20
C CYS A 140 -25.06 -0.58 3.24
N LYS A 141 -26.19 -0.16 3.86
CA LYS A 141 -26.54 1.25 3.96
C LYS A 141 -25.53 2.05 4.79
N VAL A 142 -25.15 1.56 5.95
CA VAL A 142 -24.15 2.20 6.82
C VAL A 142 -22.81 2.29 6.10
N GLY A 143 -22.37 1.21 5.46
CA GLY A 143 -21.14 1.18 4.70
C GLY A 143 -21.14 2.19 3.55
N THR A 144 -22.24 2.30 2.79
CA THR A 144 -22.37 3.29 1.71
C THR A 144 -22.25 4.72 2.25
N VAL A 145 -22.92 5.04 3.37
CA VAL A 145 -22.85 6.38 3.97
C VAL A 145 -21.43 6.70 4.43
N ILE A 146 -20.78 5.75 5.10
CA ILE A 146 -19.41 5.93 5.60
C ILE A 146 -18.41 6.09 4.46
N SER A 147 -18.56 5.32 3.38
CA SER A 147 -17.67 5.43 2.20
C SER A 147 -17.81 6.76 1.43
N CYS A 148 -18.82 7.58 1.72
CA CYS A 148 -18.95 8.92 1.18
C CYS A 148 -18.23 9.98 2.03
N VAL A 149 -17.72 9.63 3.20
CA VAL A 149 -17.05 10.55 4.12
C VAL A 149 -15.57 10.65 3.75
N PRO A 150 -15.03 11.83 3.43
CA PRO A 150 -13.60 11.95 3.12
C PRO A 150 -12.71 11.57 4.30
N GLU A 151 -11.66 10.82 4.05
CA GLU A 151 -10.72 10.30 5.06
C GLU A 151 -10.18 11.38 6.01
N PHE A 152 -9.70 12.50 5.44
CA PHE A 152 -9.18 13.62 6.25
C PHE A 152 -10.26 14.25 7.14
N TRP A 153 -11.50 14.33 6.66
CA TRP A 153 -12.61 14.88 7.43
C TRP A 153 -12.96 13.96 8.59
N LEU A 154 -13.03 12.66 8.36
CA LEU A 154 -13.24 11.66 9.41
C LEU A 154 -12.14 11.76 10.48
N ALA A 155 -10.88 11.88 10.05
CA ALA A 155 -9.75 12.04 10.96
C ALA A 155 -9.91 13.28 11.87
N LEU A 156 -10.27 14.43 11.29
CA LEU A 156 -10.50 15.67 12.07
C LEU A 156 -11.67 15.54 13.04
N VAL A 157 -12.78 14.91 12.62
CA VAL A 157 -13.93 14.67 13.52
C VAL A 157 -13.53 13.76 14.69
N LEU A 158 -12.79 12.69 14.42
CA LEU A 158 -12.33 11.79 15.49
C LEU A 158 -11.38 12.49 16.46
N ILE A 159 -10.47 13.31 15.97
CA ILE A 159 -9.60 14.15 16.82
C ILE A 159 -10.44 15.08 17.67
N LEU A 160 -11.39 15.81 17.07
CA LEU A 160 -12.24 16.76 17.78
C LEU A 160 -13.05 16.09 18.90
N VAL A 161 -13.64 14.94 18.60
CA VAL A 161 -14.48 14.22 19.57
C VAL A 161 -13.62 13.54 20.64
N PHE A 162 -12.69 12.68 20.25
CA PHE A 162 -12.00 11.79 21.19
C PHE A 162 -10.78 12.41 21.86
N SER A 163 -10.09 13.34 21.19
CA SER A 163 -8.89 13.96 21.76
C SER A 163 -9.19 15.31 22.42
N VAL A 164 -9.99 16.16 21.77
CA VAL A 164 -10.23 17.53 22.28
C VAL A 164 -11.40 17.54 23.28
N SER A 165 -12.56 17.02 22.90
CA SER A 165 -13.78 17.09 23.72
C SER A 165 -13.76 16.07 24.86
N LEU A 166 -13.55 14.79 24.56
CA LEU A 166 -13.56 13.71 25.56
C LEU A 166 -12.21 13.52 26.26
N ARG A 167 -11.11 13.91 25.63
CA ARG A 167 -9.74 13.74 26.14
C ARG A 167 -9.38 12.28 26.47
N TRP A 168 -9.92 11.33 25.70
CA TRP A 168 -9.67 9.91 25.90
C TRP A 168 -8.42 9.43 25.19
N LEU A 169 -8.12 10.00 24.01
CA LEU A 169 -7.07 9.55 23.12
C LEU A 169 -6.18 10.73 22.69
N PRO A 170 -4.91 10.48 22.38
CA PRO A 170 -4.00 11.51 21.89
C PRO A 170 -4.43 11.99 20.49
N SER A 171 -4.15 13.26 20.21
CA SER A 171 -4.48 13.88 18.92
C SER A 171 -3.42 13.67 17.83
N SER A 172 -2.18 13.34 18.22
CA SER A 172 -1.05 13.33 17.27
C SER A 172 0.14 12.53 17.78
N GLY A 173 1.04 12.18 16.85
CA GLY A 173 2.25 11.43 17.14
C GLY A 173 2.07 9.92 17.14
N ALA A 174 3.18 9.19 17.20
CA ALA A 174 3.20 7.73 17.34
C ALA A 174 3.40 7.29 18.80
N TYR A 175 3.77 8.21 19.66
CA TYR A 175 4.01 8.06 21.11
C TYR A 175 4.18 9.43 21.77
N ALA A 176 4.03 9.50 23.08
CA ALA A 176 4.33 10.70 23.85
C ALA A 176 5.85 10.91 23.99
N VAL A 177 6.28 12.15 24.18
CA VAL A 177 7.71 12.49 24.35
C VAL A 177 8.32 11.69 25.48
N GLY A 178 9.42 10.97 25.21
CA GLY A 178 10.09 10.11 26.19
C GLY A 178 9.44 8.73 26.38
N GLN A 179 8.42 8.37 25.59
CA GLN A 179 7.72 7.09 25.67
C GLN A 179 7.94 6.21 24.41
N GLU A 180 9.05 6.42 23.70
CA GLU A 180 9.35 5.74 22.42
C GLU A 180 9.31 4.21 22.53
N ASN A 181 9.66 3.66 23.69
CA ASN A 181 9.71 2.22 23.95
C ASN A 181 8.48 1.69 24.71
N ASN A 182 7.52 2.55 25.04
CA ASN A 182 6.31 2.15 25.73
C ASN A 182 5.26 1.63 24.76
N LEU A 183 5.06 0.32 24.73
CA LEU A 183 4.11 -0.33 23.84
C LEU A 183 2.65 0.12 24.07
N SER A 184 2.27 0.31 25.34
CA SER A 184 0.91 0.75 25.68
C SER A 184 0.63 2.15 25.13
N ASP A 185 1.58 3.06 25.26
CA ASP A 185 1.47 4.41 24.72
C ASP A 185 1.38 4.41 23.19
N ARG A 186 2.21 3.61 22.51
CA ARG A 186 2.15 3.43 21.06
C ARG A 186 0.79 2.88 20.58
N ILE A 187 0.21 1.91 21.30
CA ILE A 187 -1.11 1.36 20.97
C ILE A 187 -2.19 2.45 21.07
N VAL A 188 -2.16 3.25 22.14
CA VAL A 188 -3.13 4.33 22.33
C VAL A 188 -3.04 5.38 21.22
N HIS A 189 -1.84 5.74 20.77
CA HIS A 189 -1.62 6.67 19.65
C HIS A 189 -2.05 6.10 18.29
N MET A 190 -2.10 4.78 18.13
CA MET A 190 -2.54 4.15 16.89
C MET A 190 -4.07 4.02 16.77
N ILE A 191 -4.84 4.12 17.86
CA ILE A 191 -6.29 3.84 17.84
C ILE A 191 -7.03 4.73 16.84
N LEU A 192 -6.87 6.05 16.89
CA LEU A 192 -7.56 6.97 15.98
C LEU A 192 -7.06 6.84 14.53
N PRO A 193 -5.76 6.81 14.24
CA PRO A 193 -5.24 6.52 12.91
C PRO A 193 -5.79 5.22 12.32
N LEU A 194 -5.77 4.12 13.09
CA LEU A 194 -6.32 2.83 12.65
C LEU A 194 -7.82 2.90 12.41
N ALA A 195 -8.57 3.59 13.27
CA ALA A 195 -10.01 3.76 13.08
C ALA A 195 -10.33 4.43 11.74
N VAL A 196 -9.57 5.43 11.33
CA VAL A 196 -9.74 6.09 10.02
C VAL A 196 -9.43 5.12 8.89
N ILE A 197 -8.23 4.52 8.87
CA ILE A 197 -7.80 3.61 7.80
C ILE A 197 -8.78 2.43 7.66
N VAL A 198 -9.18 1.84 8.77
CA VAL A 198 -10.09 0.69 8.76
C VAL A 198 -11.47 1.11 8.27
N THR A 199 -12.00 2.22 8.74
CA THR A 199 -13.34 2.70 8.37
C THR A 199 -13.42 3.01 6.88
N GLU A 200 -12.41 3.62 6.31
CA GLU A 200 -12.33 3.95 4.87
C GLU A 200 -12.38 2.69 3.99
N HIS A 201 -11.63 1.66 4.35
CA HIS A 201 -11.41 0.51 3.47
C HIS A 201 -12.32 -0.69 3.77
N LEU A 202 -12.73 -0.89 5.02
CA LEU A 202 -13.43 -2.08 5.48
C LEU A 202 -14.75 -2.34 4.73
N TRP A 203 -15.54 -1.27 4.52
CA TRP A 203 -16.84 -1.36 3.88
C TRP A 203 -16.73 -1.66 2.40
N TYR A 204 -15.81 -1.02 1.72
CA TYR A 204 -15.55 -1.25 0.30
C TYR A 204 -15.16 -2.70 0.03
N TYR A 205 -14.18 -3.24 0.76
CA TYR A 205 -13.75 -4.62 0.57
C TYR A 205 -14.79 -5.61 1.11
N GLY A 206 -15.50 -5.29 2.17
CA GLY A 206 -16.60 -6.09 2.68
C GLY A 206 -17.73 -6.26 1.66
N TYR A 207 -18.06 -5.19 0.93
CA TYR A 207 -19.04 -5.22 -0.15
C TYR A 207 -18.55 -6.05 -1.34
N MET A 208 -17.27 -5.97 -1.72
CA MET A 208 -16.69 -6.81 -2.76
C MET A 208 -16.76 -8.29 -2.40
N VAL A 209 -16.41 -8.65 -1.16
CA VAL A 209 -16.53 -10.03 -0.65
C VAL A 209 -17.97 -10.49 -0.67
N ARG A 210 -18.92 -9.66 -0.20
CA ARG A 210 -20.36 -9.95 -0.25
C ARG A 210 -20.81 -10.33 -1.65
N ASN A 211 -20.47 -9.52 -2.66
CA ASN A 211 -20.88 -9.77 -4.05
C ASN A 211 -20.29 -11.09 -4.57
N LYS A 212 -19.01 -11.31 -4.36
CA LYS A 212 -18.36 -12.58 -4.75
C LYS A 212 -18.98 -13.79 -4.05
N MET A 213 -19.29 -13.69 -2.76
CA MET A 213 -19.99 -14.76 -2.04
C MET A 213 -21.40 -15.03 -2.58
N LEU A 214 -22.14 -13.99 -2.98
CA LEU A 214 -23.48 -14.15 -3.58
C LEU A 214 -23.41 -14.81 -4.96
N ASP A 215 -22.42 -14.49 -5.78
CA ASP A 215 -22.19 -15.17 -7.06
C ASP A 215 -21.98 -16.68 -6.84
N GLU A 216 -21.13 -17.03 -5.88
CA GLU A 216 -20.86 -18.44 -5.54
C GLU A 216 -22.08 -19.16 -4.94
N VAL A 217 -22.87 -18.50 -4.08
CA VAL A 217 -24.08 -19.09 -3.48
C VAL A 217 -25.14 -19.46 -4.52
N ARG A 218 -25.10 -18.82 -5.70
CA ARG A 218 -26.02 -19.07 -6.82
C ARG A 218 -25.48 -20.07 -7.83
N ALA A 219 -24.24 -20.52 -7.69
CA ALA A 219 -23.64 -21.48 -8.60
C ALA A 219 -24.27 -22.89 -8.50
N ASP A 220 -24.26 -23.64 -9.62
CA ASP A 220 -24.89 -24.95 -9.74
C ASP A 220 -24.37 -26.00 -8.73
N TYR A 221 -23.08 -25.96 -8.41
CA TYR A 221 -22.52 -26.86 -7.41
C TYR A 221 -23.11 -26.65 -6.00
N VAL A 222 -23.60 -25.45 -5.68
CA VAL A 222 -24.29 -25.16 -4.43
C VAL A 222 -25.69 -25.79 -4.44
N LEU A 223 -26.39 -25.78 -5.58
CA LEU A 223 -27.66 -26.49 -5.71
C LEU A 223 -27.47 -27.99 -5.49
N LEU A 224 -26.43 -28.57 -6.07
CA LEU A 224 -26.09 -29.98 -5.86
C LEU A 224 -25.74 -30.27 -4.39
N ALA A 225 -24.99 -29.40 -3.72
CA ALA A 225 -24.67 -29.56 -2.32
C ALA A 225 -25.91 -29.49 -1.41
N LYS A 226 -26.85 -28.59 -1.73
CA LYS A 226 -28.16 -28.52 -1.04
C LYS A 226 -29.00 -29.78 -1.26
N ALA A 227 -29.03 -30.29 -2.50
CA ALA A 227 -29.73 -31.55 -2.83
C ALA A 227 -29.17 -32.77 -2.04
N LYS A 228 -27.85 -32.75 -1.77
CA LYS A 228 -27.17 -33.74 -0.91
C LYS A 228 -27.42 -33.53 0.60
N GLY A 229 -28.25 -32.56 1.00
CA GLY A 229 -28.61 -32.30 2.41
C GLY A 229 -27.52 -31.58 3.22
N MET A 230 -26.54 -30.95 2.56
CA MET A 230 -25.47 -30.23 3.27
C MET A 230 -26.01 -28.97 3.96
N LYS A 231 -25.57 -28.73 5.19
CA LYS A 231 -25.94 -27.52 5.96
C LYS A 231 -25.41 -26.26 5.27
N LYS A 232 -26.20 -25.18 5.27
CA LYS A 232 -25.83 -23.86 4.68
C LYS A 232 -24.44 -23.38 5.15
N SER A 233 -24.12 -23.51 6.44
CA SER A 233 -22.82 -23.13 7.00
C SER A 233 -21.66 -23.87 6.33
N ARG A 234 -21.80 -25.19 6.16
CA ARG A 234 -20.76 -26.01 5.53
C ARG A 234 -20.57 -25.64 4.05
N ILE A 235 -21.66 -25.39 3.32
CA ILE A 235 -21.58 -24.95 1.93
C ILE A 235 -20.84 -23.62 1.84
N MET A 236 -21.20 -22.65 2.66
CA MET A 236 -20.59 -21.31 2.60
C MET A 236 -19.10 -21.32 2.98
N ILE A 237 -18.72 -22.03 4.05
CA ILE A 237 -17.34 -21.99 4.55
C ILE A 237 -16.45 -22.93 3.72
N THR A 238 -16.91 -24.14 3.39
CA THR A 238 -16.05 -25.16 2.74
C THR A 238 -16.01 -25.01 1.23
N HIS A 239 -17.07 -24.55 0.59
CA HIS A 239 -17.16 -24.43 -0.86
C HIS A 239 -17.08 -22.98 -1.33
N CYS A 240 -18.05 -22.14 -0.98
CA CYS A 240 -18.11 -20.76 -1.49
C CYS A 240 -16.88 -19.94 -1.07
N LEU A 241 -16.52 -19.95 0.24
CA LEU A 241 -15.37 -19.20 0.74
C LEU A 241 -14.08 -19.65 0.07
N ARG A 242 -13.88 -20.97 -0.10
CA ARG A 242 -12.67 -21.49 -0.76
C ARG A 242 -12.58 -21.01 -2.22
N ASN A 243 -13.70 -20.96 -2.93
CA ASN A 243 -13.72 -20.56 -4.32
C ASN A 243 -13.47 -19.05 -4.51
N ILE A 244 -13.93 -18.19 -3.58
CA ILE A 244 -13.66 -16.76 -3.67
C ILE A 244 -12.24 -16.39 -3.23
N MET A 245 -11.53 -17.25 -2.48
CA MET A 245 -10.22 -16.92 -1.92
C MET A 245 -9.18 -16.44 -2.94
N PRO A 246 -9.03 -17.04 -4.14
CA PRO A 246 -8.09 -16.53 -5.13
C PRO A 246 -8.40 -15.11 -5.56
N SER A 247 -9.66 -14.82 -5.87
CA SER A 247 -10.11 -13.47 -6.24
C SER A 247 -9.94 -12.49 -5.09
N TYR A 248 -10.27 -12.91 -3.87
CA TYR A 248 -10.13 -12.10 -2.68
C TYR A 248 -8.66 -11.74 -2.38
N LEU A 249 -7.74 -12.70 -2.46
CA LEU A 249 -6.32 -12.45 -2.28
C LEU A 249 -5.76 -11.49 -3.32
N SER A 250 -6.23 -11.57 -4.56
CA SER A 250 -5.85 -10.62 -5.62
C SER A 250 -6.33 -9.20 -5.30
N ILE A 251 -7.58 -9.06 -4.84
CA ILE A 251 -8.14 -7.76 -4.42
C ILE A 251 -7.33 -7.20 -3.24
N MET A 252 -7.02 -8.03 -2.25
CA MET A 252 -6.25 -7.60 -1.09
C MET A 252 -4.79 -7.25 -1.42
N ALA A 253 -4.18 -7.87 -2.42
CA ALA A 253 -2.87 -7.44 -2.89
C ALA A 253 -2.90 -6.02 -3.50
N ILE A 254 -3.96 -5.71 -4.25
CA ILE A 254 -4.18 -4.36 -4.80
C ILE A 254 -4.47 -3.36 -3.67
N SER A 255 -5.18 -3.80 -2.61
CA SER A 255 -5.50 -2.94 -1.46
C SER A 255 -4.27 -2.42 -0.72
N VAL A 256 -3.14 -3.13 -0.78
CA VAL A 256 -1.88 -2.65 -0.19
C VAL A 256 -1.48 -1.29 -0.77
N ALA A 257 -1.63 -1.09 -2.09
CA ALA A 257 -1.33 0.20 -2.71
C ALA A 257 -2.28 1.30 -2.23
N HIS A 258 -3.57 1.00 -2.07
CA HIS A 258 -4.57 1.94 -1.58
C HIS A 258 -4.32 2.29 -0.10
N ILE A 259 -4.05 1.28 0.75
CA ILE A 259 -3.74 1.51 2.17
C ILE A 259 -2.45 2.33 2.30
N MET A 260 -1.42 2.04 1.52
CA MET A 260 -0.18 2.84 1.52
C MET A 260 -0.43 4.30 1.08
N GLY A 261 -1.35 4.53 0.12
CA GLY A 261 -1.78 5.87 -0.29
C GLY A 261 -2.58 6.58 0.80
N GLY A 262 -3.51 5.86 1.46
CA GLY A 262 -4.35 6.39 2.54
C GLY A 262 -3.57 6.68 3.81
N THR A 263 -2.59 5.84 4.16
CA THR A 263 -1.75 6.09 5.35
C THR A 263 -1.07 7.45 5.28
N TYR A 264 -0.75 7.97 4.08
CA TYR A 264 -0.19 9.32 3.90
C TYR A 264 -1.12 10.41 4.49
N VAL A 265 -2.41 10.38 4.17
CA VAL A 265 -3.39 11.36 4.67
C VAL A 265 -3.48 11.25 6.19
N VAL A 266 -3.64 10.04 6.71
CA VAL A 266 -3.72 9.76 8.15
C VAL A 266 -2.44 10.17 8.87
N GLU A 267 -1.28 9.78 8.36
CA GLU A 267 0.01 10.16 8.94
C GLU A 267 0.18 11.68 8.99
N THR A 268 -0.28 12.40 7.97
CA THR A 268 -0.18 13.87 7.92
C THR A 268 -1.12 14.52 8.93
N VAL A 269 -2.40 14.11 8.97
CA VAL A 269 -3.41 14.70 9.87
C VAL A 269 -3.07 14.44 11.33
N PHE A 270 -2.67 13.20 11.66
CA PHE A 270 -2.28 12.82 13.02
C PHE A 270 -0.81 13.16 13.36
N SER A 271 -0.07 13.80 12.44
CA SER A 271 1.39 14.02 12.61
C SER A 271 2.12 12.73 13.01
N TYR A 272 1.65 11.59 12.47
CA TYR A 272 2.22 10.28 12.76
C TYR A 272 3.49 10.09 11.90
N PRO A 273 4.65 9.85 12.51
CA PRO A 273 5.94 9.87 11.81
C PRO A 273 6.16 8.61 10.96
N GLY A 274 5.66 8.62 9.73
CA GLY A 274 5.72 7.49 8.80
C GLY A 274 6.36 7.81 7.45
N ILE A 275 6.29 6.84 6.52
CA ILE A 275 6.83 6.96 5.14
C ILE A 275 5.92 7.85 4.29
N GLY A 276 4.62 7.86 4.51
CA GLY A 276 3.69 8.70 3.79
C GLY A 276 3.98 10.18 4.01
N THR A 277 4.24 10.58 5.25
CA THR A 277 4.69 11.95 5.57
C THR A 277 6.04 12.27 4.90
N LEU A 278 6.98 11.33 4.86
CA LEU A 278 8.24 11.51 4.14
C LEU A 278 8.04 11.69 2.63
N ALA A 279 7.13 10.93 2.01
CA ALA A 279 6.80 11.07 0.59
C ALA A 279 6.29 12.48 0.27
N TYR A 280 5.35 12.97 1.07
CA TYR A 280 4.81 14.33 0.91
C TYR A 280 5.86 15.41 1.12
N GLU A 281 6.60 15.32 2.21
CA GLU A 281 7.62 16.30 2.53
C GLU A 281 8.72 16.33 1.48
N SER A 282 9.18 15.15 1.00
CA SER A 282 10.19 15.07 -0.04
C SER A 282 9.71 15.68 -1.37
N ALA A 283 8.46 15.47 -1.74
CA ALA A 283 7.86 16.10 -2.90
C ALA A 283 7.73 17.62 -2.72
N ARG A 284 7.20 18.07 -1.57
CA ARG A 284 6.99 19.49 -1.25
C ARG A 284 8.31 20.28 -1.20
N TYR A 285 9.34 19.70 -0.60
CA TYR A 285 10.64 20.36 -0.42
C TYR A 285 11.66 20.03 -1.53
N LYS A 286 11.23 19.33 -2.59
CA LYS A 286 12.12 18.97 -3.71
C LYS A 286 13.35 18.15 -3.30
N ASP A 287 13.18 17.32 -2.27
CA ASP A 287 14.20 16.40 -1.78
C ASP A 287 14.25 15.17 -2.69
N TYR A 288 14.94 15.31 -3.83
CA TYR A 288 14.94 14.29 -4.88
C TYR A 288 15.49 12.94 -4.40
N ASN A 289 16.52 12.94 -3.56
CA ASN A 289 17.12 11.71 -3.07
C ASN A 289 16.15 10.94 -2.18
N LEU A 290 15.51 11.63 -1.25
CA LEU A 290 14.50 11.03 -0.36
C LEU A 290 13.26 10.60 -1.14
N LEU A 291 12.76 11.45 -2.07
CA LEU A 291 11.60 11.15 -2.91
C LEU A 291 11.80 9.87 -3.72
N MET A 292 12.98 9.72 -4.33
CA MET A 292 13.33 8.51 -5.09
C MET A 292 13.23 7.25 -4.25
N VAL A 293 13.87 7.25 -3.08
CA VAL A 293 13.94 6.05 -2.23
C VAL A 293 12.57 5.71 -1.66
N VAL A 294 11.80 6.71 -1.20
CA VAL A 294 10.46 6.48 -0.65
C VAL A 294 9.51 5.96 -1.74
N SER A 295 9.54 6.54 -2.94
CA SER A 295 8.70 6.08 -4.06
C SER A 295 9.07 4.66 -4.50
N LEU A 296 10.36 4.34 -4.59
CA LEU A 296 10.83 2.99 -4.92
C LEU A 296 10.43 1.98 -3.86
N LEU A 297 10.60 2.32 -2.58
CA LEU A 297 10.21 1.43 -1.49
C LEU A 297 8.72 1.12 -1.53
N SER A 298 7.87 2.14 -1.68
CA SER A 298 6.41 1.98 -1.79
C SER A 298 6.04 1.10 -2.99
N GLY A 299 6.65 1.35 -4.15
CA GLY A 299 6.42 0.54 -5.35
C GLY A 299 6.90 -0.91 -5.19
N ILE A 300 8.07 -1.14 -4.58
CA ILE A 300 8.59 -2.49 -4.30
C ILE A 300 7.63 -3.25 -3.38
N ILE A 301 7.13 -2.63 -2.31
CA ILE A 301 6.16 -3.26 -1.40
C ILE A 301 4.93 -3.71 -2.18
N VAL A 302 4.37 -2.84 -3.02
CA VAL A 302 3.18 -3.16 -3.85
C VAL A 302 3.47 -4.31 -4.81
N ILE A 303 4.61 -4.28 -5.52
CA ILE A 303 4.98 -5.34 -6.47
C ILE A 303 5.18 -6.67 -5.74
N VAL A 304 5.87 -6.68 -4.59
CA VAL A 304 6.10 -7.88 -3.78
C VAL A 304 4.78 -8.47 -3.28
N CYS A 305 3.86 -7.64 -2.77
CA CYS A 305 2.54 -8.09 -2.32
C CYS A 305 1.72 -8.69 -3.46
N ASN A 306 1.72 -8.06 -4.64
CA ASN A 306 1.06 -8.60 -5.83
C ASN A 306 1.66 -9.94 -6.28
N MET A 307 2.98 -10.07 -6.28
CA MET A 307 3.66 -11.34 -6.60
C MET A 307 3.35 -12.43 -5.58
N ALA A 308 3.35 -12.09 -4.30
CA ALA A 308 2.99 -13.02 -3.22
C ALA A 308 1.55 -13.53 -3.39
N ALA A 309 0.60 -12.63 -3.66
CA ALA A 309 -0.79 -13.01 -3.92
C ALA A 309 -0.94 -13.92 -5.15
N GLN A 310 -0.21 -13.63 -6.25
CA GLN A 310 -0.23 -14.50 -7.43
C GLN A 310 0.30 -15.90 -7.11
N ILE A 311 1.41 -16.02 -6.37
CA ILE A 311 1.98 -17.31 -5.97
C ILE A 311 1.01 -18.06 -5.05
N LEU A 312 0.34 -17.36 -4.13
CA LEU A 312 -0.66 -17.93 -3.24
C LEU A 312 -1.88 -18.45 -4.01
N ASN A 313 -2.39 -17.65 -4.96
CA ASN A 313 -3.53 -18.02 -5.80
C ASN A 313 -3.24 -19.29 -6.60
N GLU A 314 -2.05 -19.42 -7.19
CA GLU A 314 -1.65 -20.61 -7.94
C GLU A 314 -1.50 -21.87 -7.06
N ARG A 315 -1.29 -21.70 -5.76
CA ARG A 315 -1.30 -22.82 -4.80
C ARG A 315 -2.72 -23.22 -4.38
N ILE A 316 -3.64 -22.25 -4.29
CA ILE A 316 -5.03 -22.50 -3.90
C ILE A 316 -5.82 -23.07 -5.06
N ASP A 317 -5.63 -22.51 -6.26
CA ASP A 317 -6.25 -22.98 -7.50
C ASP A 317 -5.20 -23.23 -8.59
N PRO A 318 -4.77 -24.51 -8.78
CA PRO A 318 -3.82 -24.88 -9.81
C PRO A 318 -4.31 -24.66 -11.25
N HIS A 319 -5.62 -24.56 -11.50
CA HIS A 319 -6.19 -24.31 -12.83
C HIS A 319 -5.85 -22.93 -13.37
N ILE A 320 -5.67 -21.94 -12.50
CA ILE A 320 -5.22 -20.59 -12.90
C ILE A 320 -3.86 -20.63 -13.61
N ARG A 321 -3.02 -21.60 -13.28
CA ARG A 321 -1.71 -21.80 -13.89
C ARG A 321 -1.81 -22.36 -15.31
N ILE A 322 -2.78 -23.24 -15.56
CA ILE A 322 -2.96 -23.92 -16.85
C ILE A 322 -3.56 -22.96 -17.87
N SER A 323 -4.54 -22.15 -17.50
CA SER A 323 -5.21 -21.18 -18.39
C SER A 323 -4.32 -20.00 -18.83
N ARG A 324 -3.15 -19.82 -18.21
CA ARG A 324 -2.16 -18.80 -18.59
C ARG A 324 -1.02 -19.30 -19.49
N GLN A 325 -1.05 -20.58 -19.90
CA GLN A 325 -0.14 -21.14 -20.90
C GLN A 325 -0.88 -21.21 -22.26
N PRO A 326 -0.70 -20.22 -23.16
CA PRO A 326 -1.40 -20.19 -24.44
C PRO A 326 -1.02 -21.36 -25.36
N ASP A 327 0.15 -21.96 -25.18
CA ASP A 327 0.69 -22.96 -26.08
C ASP A 327 0.03 -24.36 -26.00
N ILE A 328 -0.89 -24.59 -25.08
CA ILE A 328 -1.53 -25.92 -24.93
C ILE A 328 -2.94 -25.96 -25.57
N GLN A 329 -3.57 -24.81 -25.81
CA GLN A 329 -4.88 -24.79 -26.48
C GLN A 329 -4.77 -24.90 -28.00
N GLU A 330 -3.74 -24.33 -28.63
CA GLU A 330 -3.55 -24.46 -30.08
C GLU A 330 -3.20 -25.88 -30.53
N VAL A 331 -2.58 -26.69 -29.66
CA VAL A 331 -2.25 -28.10 -29.98
C VAL A 331 -3.47 -29.03 -29.89
N ARG A 332 -4.51 -28.67 -29.12
CA ARG A 332 -5.74 -29.48 -28.98
C ARG A 332 -6.82 -29.19 -30.02
N GLU A 333 -6.74 -28.08 -30.72
CA GLU A 333 -7.68 -27.75 -31.82
C GLU A 333 -7.19 -28.27 -33.18
N HIS A 334 -5.96 -28.81 -33.24
CA HIS A 334 -5.36 -29.41 -34.44
C HIS A 334 -5.18 -30.92 -34.36
N GLU A 335 -5.62 -31.63 -33.31
CA GLU A 335 -5.81 -33.08 -33.22
C GLU A 335 -7.32 -33.44 -33.21
#